data_71dba19b8cc29553a9c2c2af83ed86d5
#
_entry.id   71dba19b8cc29553a9c2c2af83ed86d5
#
_cell.length_a   1.000
_cell.length_b   1.000
_cell.length_c   1.000
_cell.angle_alpha   90.00
_cell.angle_beta   90.00
_cell.angle_gamma   90.00
#
_symmetry.space_group_name_H-M   'P 1'
#
loop_
_entity.id
_entity.type
_entity.pdbx_description
1 polymer ?
#
loop_
_entity_poly.entity_id
_entity_poly.type
_entity_poly.pdbx_seq_one_letter_code
_entity_poly.pdbx_strand_id
1 'polypeptide(L)'
;MNIEIKEIQNDANEIKEAQDFLYEQIRIVYDIGPTPKFHYDIEGLDEYYILPKRNGFFAAYDGDKIVATAAIRAYDRDYEFFKGEYSEDNTASIWRLMVDERYRRHGLARELVNVMEEFAKKEGYRQIYLHTHRYLEAALPFWKSLGYVITIEEDDYDETSHMIKVLG
;
A
#
# COMPACT_ATOMS: atom_id res chain seq x y z
N MET A 1 -2.44 -1.64 -24.28
CA MET A 1 -2.31 -1.21 -22.90
C MET A 1 -1.05 -0.36 -22.77
N ASN A 2 -1.20 0.88 -22.38
CA ASN A 2 -0.09 1.82 -22.25
C ASN A 2 0.00 2.31 -20.81
N ILE A 3 0.77 1.59 -19.99
CA ILE A 3 0.82 1.81 -18.53
C ILE A 3 1.98 2.73 -18.16
N GLU A 4 1.67 3.75 -17.38
CA GLU A 4 2.64 4.66 -16.80
C GLU A 4 2.40 4.77 -15.30
N ILE A 5 3.45 4.60 -14.49
CA ILE A 5 3.39 4.78 -13.04
C ILE A 5 3.85 6.17 -12.69
N LYS A 6 3.04 6.89 -11.93
CA LYS A 6 3.32 8.25 -11.47
C LYS A 6 3.09 8.40 -9.98
N GLU A 7 3.86 9.27 -9.35
CA GLU A 7 3.57 9.72 -8.00
C GLU A 7 2.47 10.78 -8.06
N ILE A 8 1.42 10.59 -7.25
CA ILE A 8 0.31 11.54 -7.16
C ILE A 8 0.80 12.82 -6.49
N GLN A 9 0.51 13.94 -7.11
CA GLN A 9 0.87 15.26 -6.61
C GLN A 9 -0.29 15.89 -5.84
N ASN A 10 -0.02 17.01 -5.20
CA ASN A 10 -1.04 17.75 -4.45
C ASN A 10 -1.96 18.51 -5.43
N ASP A 11 -2.75 17.76 -6.17
CA ASP A 11 -3.69 18.23 -7.16
C ASP A 11 -5.07 17.65 -6.86
N ALA A 12 -6.07 18.51 -6.76
CA ALA A 12 -7.41 18.10 -6.34
C ALA A 12 -8.02 17.03 -7.25
N ASN A 13 -7.77 17.11 -8.55
CA ASN A 13 -8.30 16.12 -9.50
C ASN A 13 -7.60 14.77 -9.36
N GLU A 14 -6.28 14.76 -9.25
CA GLU A 14 -5.51 13.53 -9.06
C GLU A 14 -5.90 12.83 -7.75
N ILE A 15 -6.04 13.62 -6.69
CA ILE A 15 -6.45 13.10 -5.37
C ILE A 15 -7.84 12.46 -5.46
N LYS A 16 -8.79 13.17 -6.07
CA LYS A 16 -10.16 12.67 -6.21
C LYS A 16 -10.22 11.39 -7.03
N GLU A 17 -9.48 11.33 -8.13
CA GLU A 17 -9.43 10.12 -8.97
C GLU A 17 -8.86 8.93 -8.18
N ALA A 18 -7.82 9.16 -7.39
CA ALA A 18 -7.24 8.12 -6.54
C ALA A 18 -8.21 7.65 -5.46
N GLN A 19 -8.91 8.59 -4.80
CA GLN A 19 -9.92 8.26 -3.81
C GLN A 19 -11.07 7.43 -4.41
N ASP A 20 -11.58 7.85 -5.56
CA ASP A 20 -12.67 7.15 -6.25
C ASP A 20 -12.25 5.74 -6.64
N PHE A 21 -11.02 5.58 -7.16
CA PHE A 21 -10.48 4.27 -7.49
C PHE A 21 -10.41 3.36 -6.25
N LEU A 22 -9.87 3.88 -5.14
CA LEU A 22 -9.73 3.10 -3.92
C LEU A 22 -11.07 2.66 -3.34
N TYR A 23 -12.04 3.56 -3.26
CA TYR A 23 -13.38 3.21 -2.76
C TYR A 23 -14.05 2.16 -3.64
N GLU A 24 -13.91 2.27 -4.95
CA GLU A 24 -14.47 1.28 -5.87
C GLU A 24 -13.80 -0.09 -5.70
N GLN A 25 -12.47 -0.13 -5.59
CA GLN A 25 -11.76 -1.39 -5.39
C GLN A 25 -12.10 -2.03 -4.03
N ILE A 26 -12.22 -1.24 -2.99
CA ILE A 26 -12.60 -1.72 -1.67
C ILE A 26 -14.01 -2.30 -1.70
N ARG A 27 -14.93 -1.65 -2.41
CA ARG A 27 -16.28 -2.17 -2.58
C ARG A 27 -16.27 -3.53 -3.28
N ILE A 28 -15.47 -3.66 -4.32
CA ILE A 28 -15.38 -4.92 -5.08
C ILE A 28 -14.75 -6.05 -4.24
N VAL A 29 -13.64 -5.76 -3.55
CA VAL A 29 -12.87 -6.79 -2.82
C VAL A 29 -13.51 -7.15 -1.48
N TYR A 30 -13.99 -6.15 -0.73
CA TYR A 30 -14.46 -6.33 0.65
C TYR A 30 -15.96 -6.16 0.82
N ASP A 31 -16.67 -5.74 -0.23
CA ASP A 31 -18.12 -5.51 -0.21
C ASP A 31 -18.56 -4.55 0.89
N ILE A 32 -17.79 -3.48 1.08
CA ILE A 32 -18.13 -2.41 2.03
C ILE A 32 -18.02 -1.05 1.35
N GLY A 33 -18.84 -0.11 1.82
CA GLY A 33 -18.77 1.28 1.39
C GLY A 33 -17.72 2.07 2.19
N PRO A 34 -17.60 3.37 1.91
CA PRO A 34 -16.70 4.24 2.65
C PRO A 34 -16.97 4.18 4.15
N THR A 35 -15.94 3.83 4.92
CA THR A 35 -16.03 3.66 6.37
C THR A 35 -14.90 4.49 7.01
N PRO A 36 -15.21 5.68 7.56
CA PRO A 36 -14.17 6.59 8.07
C PRO A 36 -13.17 5.95 9.03
N LYS A 37 -13.63 5.04 9.87
CA LYS A 37 -12.76 4.34 10.81
C LYS A 37 -11.64 3.56 10.14
N PHE A 38 -11.92 2.93 8.98
CA PHE A 38 -10.97 2.10 8.25
C PHE A 38 -10.35 2.81 7.06
N HIS A 39 -10.99 3.88 6.59
CA HIS A 39 -10.59 4.58 5.36
C HIS A 39 -10.19 6.04 5.61
N TYR A 40 -9.79 6.35 6.85
CA TYR A 40 -9.38 7.71 7.22
C TYR A 40 -8.25 8.24 6.34
N ASP A 41 -7.34 7.35 5.95
CA ASP A 41 -6.20 7.70 5.10
C ASP A 41 -6.60 7.96 3.65
N ILE A 42 -7.67 7.35 3.18
CA ILE A 42 -8.20 7.62 1.84
C ILE A 42 -8.89 8.97 1.83
N GLU A 43 -9.71 9.25 2.85
CA GLU A 43 -10.41 10.52 3.00
C GLU A 43 -9.41 11.67 3.13
N GLY A 44 -8.33 11.48 3.91
CA GLY A 44 -7.25 12.46 4.06
C GLY A 44 -6.01 12.11 3.24
N LEU A 45 -6.16 11.72 1.99
CA LEU A 45 -5.08 11.18 1.18
C LEU A 45 -3.88 12.12 1.09
N ASP A 46 -4.10 13.42 0.95
CA ASP A 46 -3.05 14.43 0.93
C ASP A 46 -2.30 14.49 2.26
N GLU A 47 -3.03 14.49 3.37
CA GLU A 47 -2.47 14.55 4.72
C GLU A 47 -1.56 13.36 5.03
N TYR A 48 -1.96 12.16 4.62
CA TYR A 48 -1.22 10.94 4.96
C TYR A 48 -0.14 10.59 3.97
N TYR A 49 -0.30 10.91 2.68
CA TYR A 49 0.60 10.39 1.65
C TYR A 49 1.29 11.43 0.77
N ILE A 50 0.81 12.65 0.74
CA ILE A 50 1.35 13.67 -0.18
C ILE A 50 2.15 14.75 0.53
N LEU A 51 1.60 15.31 1.61
CA LEU A 51 2.26 16.39 2.34
C LEU A 51 3.49 15.95 3.13
N PRO A 52 3.49 14.78 3.82
CA PRO A 52 4.69 14.34 4.50
C PRO A 52 5.77 13.92 3.50
N LYS A 53 6.99 14.43 3.70
CA LYS A 53 8.11 14.25 2.75
C LYS A 53 8.53 12.80 2.52
N ARG A 54 8.42 11.97 3.56
CA ARG A 54 8.88 10.58 3.49
C ARG A 54 7.76 9.59 3.21
N ASN A 55 6.59 10.10 2.82
CA ASN A 55 5.45 9.32 2.40
C ASN A 55 5.20 9.53 0.92
N GLY A 56 4.46 8.63 0.29
CA GLY A 56 4.15 8.76 -1.12
C GLY A 56 2.91 7.96 -1.52
N PHE A 57 2.28 8.40 -2.59
CA PHE A 57 1.15 7.70 -3.19
C PHE A 57 1.42 7.56 -4.69
N PHE A 58 1.39 6.33 -5.18
CA PHE A 58 1.71 6.02 -6.57
C PHE A 58 0.51 5.40 -7.26
N ALA A 59 0.32 5.74 -8.52
CA ALA A 59 -0.75 5.18 -9.33
C ALA A 59 -0.23 4.75 -10.70
N ALA A 60 -0.75 3.66 -11.19
CA ALA A 60 -0.54 3.21 -12.55
C ALA A 60 -1.72 3.69 -13.40
N TYR A 61 -1.41 4.29 -14.53
CA TYR A 61 -2.40 4.83 -15.45
C TYR A 61 -2.37 4.06 -16.75
N ASP A 62 -3.54 3.77 -17.28
CA ASP A 62 -3.71 3.35 -18.68
C ASP A 62 -4.37 4.55 -19.39
N GLY A 63 -3.55 5.32 -20.12
CA GLY A 63 -4.01 6.61 -20.61
C GLY A 63 -4.30 7.56 -19.45
N ASP A 64 -5.53 8.02 -19.34
CA ASP A 64 -5.97 8.95 -18.29
C ASP A 64 -6.57 8.24 -17.08
N LYS A 65 -6.68 6.92 -17.12
CA LYS A 65 -7.40 6.16 -16.12
C LYS A 65 -6.47 5.48 -15.13
N ILE A 66 -6.74 5.63 -13.84
CA ILE A 66 -6.03 4.89 -12.80
C ILE A 66 -6.51 3.43 -12.82
N VAL A 67 -5.56 2.51 -12.90
CA VAL A 67 -5.82 1.07 -12.93
C VAL A 67 -5.16 0.30 -11.80
N ALA A 68 -4.27 0.94 -11.05
CA ALA A 68 -3.64 0.35 -9.87
C ALA A 68 -3.08 1.46 -8.98
N THR A 69 -2.96 1.19 -7.68
CA THR A 69 -2.41 2.13 -6.71
C THR A 69 -1.51 1.42 -5.72
N ALA A 70 -0.65 2.19 -5.08
CA ALA A 70 0.12 1.76 -3.92
C ALA A 70 0.53 2.99 -3.11
N ALA A 71 0.52 2.88 -1.81
CA ALA A 71 0.91 3.96 -0.92
C ALA A 71 1.99 3.48 0.04
N ILE A 72 2.86 4.40 0.44
CA ILE A 72 3.91 4.14 1.41
C ILE A 72 3.98 5.31 2.38
N ARG A 73 4.12 4.99 3.66
CA ARG A 73 4.29 6.00 4.69
C ARG A 73 5.14 5.47 5.84
N ALA A 74 5.69 6.39 6.64
CA ALA A 74 6.43 6.03 7.85
C ALA A 74 5.56 5.13 8.73
N TYR A 75 6.18 4.11 9.33
CA TYR A 75 5.48 3.20 10.25
C TYR A 75 4.87 3.99 11.40
N ASP A 76 3.57 3.89 11.56
CA ASP A 76 2.79 4.61 12.59
C ASP A 76 1.76 3.72 13.30
N ARG A 77 2.01 2.38 13.31
CA ARG A 77 1.15 1.45 14.01
C ARG A 77 1.51 1.37 15.48
N ASP A 78 0.53 1.02 16.30
CA ASP A 78 0.68 0.88 17.75
C ASP A 78 0.38 -0.55 18.19
N TYR A 79 1.07 -1.50 17.57
CA TYR A 79 0.96 -2.91 17.95
C TYR A 79 1.90 -3.20 19.14
N GLU A 80 1.33 -3.69 20.24
CA GLU A 80 2.12 -4.02 21.43
C GLU A 80 3.22 -5.05 21.13
N PHE A 81 2.93 -6.04 20.31
CA PHE A 81 3.90 -7.09 19.99
C PHE A 81 5.08 -6.60 19.12
N PHE A 82 5.02 -5.38 18.58
CA PHE A 82 6.12 -4.76 17.84
C PHE A 82 6.72 -3.56 18.57
N LYS A 83 6.32 -3.32 19.81
CA LYS A 83 6.75 -2.13 20.54
C LYS A 83 8.28 -2.08 20.67
N GLY A 84 8.86 -1.01 20.15
CA GLY A 84 10.31 -0.81 20.17
C GLY A 84 11.07 -1.45 19.02
N GLU A 85 10.43 -2.26 18.17
CA GLU A 85 11.10 -2.89 17.03
C GLU A 85 11.11 -1.99 15.79
N TYR A 86 10.00 -1.29 15.55
CA TYR A 86 9.84 -0.46 14.36
C TYR A 86 9.63 0.98 14.77
N SER A 87 10.28 1.89 14.04
CA SER A 87 10.14 3.32 14.26
C SER A 87 9.80 4.02 12.95
N GLU A 88 9.26 5.22 13.04
CA GLU A 88 8.98 6.05 11.87
C GLU A 88 10.25 6.43 11.10
N ASP A 89 11.42 6.44 11.80
CA ASP A 89 12.68 6.78 11.16
C ASP A 89 13.24 5.66 10.29
N ASN A 90 13.13 4.41 10.74
CA ASN A 90 13.76 3.27 10.07
C ASN A 90 12.81 2.37 9.27
N THR A 91 11.50 2.48 9.51
CA THR A 91 10.52 1.56 8.92
C THR A 91 9.44 2.32 8.16
N ALA A 92 9.22 1.94 6.91
CA ALA A 92 8.07 2.39 6.13
C ALA A 92 7.01 1.30 6.15
N SER A 93 5.76 1.65 5.88
CA SER A 93 4.68 0.68 5.71
C SER A 93 3.98 0.87 4.37
N ILE A 94 3.67 -0.24 3.72
CA ILE A 94 2.92 -0.25 2.47
C ILE A 94 1.43 -0.32 2.77
N TRP A 95 0.69 0.51 2.05
CA TRP A 95 -0.76 0.64 2.16
C TRP A 95 -1.38 0.66 0.77
N ARG A 96 -2.63 0.28 0.69
CA ARG A 96 -3.48 0.51 -0.49
C ARG A 96 -2.88 0.02 -1.81
N LEU A 97 -2.23 -1.13 -1.80
CA LEU A 97 -1.82 -1.80 -3.02
C LEU A 97 -3.05 -2.49 -3.61
N MET A 98 -3.59 -1.92 -4.66
CA MET A 98 -4.80 -2.42 -5.31
C MET A 98 -4.64 -2.37 -6.82
N VAL A 99 -5.07 -3.43 -7.49
CA VAL A 99 -5.02 -3.53 -8.95
C VAL A 99 -6.42 -3.89 -9.47
N ASP A 100 -6.92 -3.11 -10.41
CA ASP A 100 -8.18 -3.42 -11.09
C ASP A 100 -8.08 -4.82 -11.69
N GLU A 101 -9.08 -5.66 -11.48
CA GLU A 101 -9.05 -7.07 -11.88
C GLU A 101 -8.77 -7.27 -13.37
N ARG A 102 -9.18 -6.32 -14.21
CA ARG A 102 -8.94 -6.36 -15.66
C ARG A 102 -7.46 -6.17 -16.02
N TYR A 103 -6.67 -5.66 -15.08
CA TYR A 103 -5.24 -5.39 -15.28
C TYR A 103 -4.34 -6.31 -14.47
N ARG A 104 -4.90 -7.29 -13.79
CA ARG A 104 -4.12 -8.29 -13.04
C ARG A 104 -3.36 -9.20 -14.00
N ARG A 105 -2.30 -9.85 -13.47
CA ARG A 105 -1.43 -10.77 -14.20
C ARG A 105 -0.58 -10.10 -15.27
N HIS A 106 -0.39 -8.79 -15.19
CA HIS A 106 0.50 -8.02 -16.06
C HIS A 106 1.71 -7.48 -15.32
N GLY A 107 1.91 -7.89 -14.05
CA GLY A 107 3.05 -7.49 -13.25
C GLY A 107 2.94 -6.10 -12.64
N LEU A 108 1.77 -5.45 -12.66
CA LEU A 108 1.61 -4.08 -12.14
C LEU A 108 1.86 -3.99 -10.64
N ALA A 109 1.36 -4.95 -9.86
CA ALA A 109 1.59 -4.95 -8.41
C ALA A 109 3.08 -5.03 -8.10
N ARG A 110 3.80 -5.92 -8.80
CA ARG A 110 5.25 -6.06 -8.64
C ARG A 110 5.99 -4.78 -9.01
N GLU A 111 5.61 -4.14 -10.11
CA GLU A 111 6.22 -2.88 -10.53
C GLU A 111 5.98 -1.77 -9.50
N LEU A 112 4.77 -1.68 -8.97
CA LEU A 112 4.44 -0.70 -7.93
C LEU A 112 5.24 -0.95 -6.64
N VAL A 113 5.39 -2.20 -6.23
CA VAL A 113 6.22 -2.54 -5.06
C VAL A 113 7.67 -2.14 -5.31
N ASN A 114 8.21 -2.40 -6.51
CA ASN A 114 9.57 -1.99 -6.85
C ASN A 114 9.73 -0.46 -6.75
N VAL A 115 8.77 0.30 -7.25
CA VAL A 115 8.77 1.77 -7.14
C VAL A 115 8.79 2.21 -5.68
N MET A 116 7.96 1.58 -4.83
CA MET A 116 7.92 1.89 -3.41
C MET A 116 9.20 1.51 -2.69
N GLU A 117 9.81 0.38 -3.04
CA GLU A 117 11.09 -0.04 -2.43
C GLU A 117 12.22 0.93 -2.79
N GLU A 118 12.27 1.39 -4.04
CA GLU A 118 13.25 2.40 -4.46
C GLU A 118 12.99 3.74 -3.75
N PHE A 119 11.74 4.14 -3.64
CA PHE A 119 11.37 5.33 -2.86
C PHE A 119 11.82 5.21 -1.41
N ALA A 120 11.55 4.09 -0.77
CA ALA A 120 11.92 3.85 0.63
C ALA A 120 13.43 3.92 0.83
N LYS A 121 14.21 3.30 -0.04
CA LYS A 121 15.67 3.36 0.02
C LYS A 121 16.18 4.79 -0.09
N LYS A 122 15.64 5.54 -1.05
CA LYS A 122 16.02 6.94 -1.29
C LYS A 122 15.70 7.81 -0.07
N GLU A 123 14.58 7.53 0.61
CA GLU A 123 14.16 8.28 1.80
C GLU A 123 14.86 7.83 3.08
N GLY A 124 15.72 6.82 2.99
CA GLY A 124 16.53 6.37 4.12
C GLY A 124 15.88 5.34 5.03
N TYR A 125 14.79 4.73 4.61
CA TYR A 125 14.20 3.62 5.35
C TYR A 125 15.06 2.37 5.22
N ARG A 126 15.15 1.57 6.28
CA ARG A 126 15.93 0.33 6.30
C ARG A 126 15.09 -0.89 5.96
N GLN A 127 13.80 -0.79 6.18
CA GLN A 127 12.89 -1.92 6.02
C GLN A 127 11.47 -1.45 5.72
N ILE A 128 10.66 -2.36 5.18
CA ILE A 128 9.26 -2.12 4.87
C ILE A 128 8.41 -3.14 5.62
N TYR A 129 7.41 -2.64 6.30
CA TYR A 129 6.38 -3.40 7.00
C TYR A 129 5.09 -3.39 6.19
N LEU A 130 4.35 -4.49 6.24
CA LEU A 130 2.96 -4.53 5.79
C LEU A 130 2.19 -5.60 6.57
N HIS A 131 0.87 -5.52 6.50
CA HIS A 131 0.05 -6.63 6.91
C HIS A 131 -0.94 -6.97 5.79
N THR A 132 -1.32 -8.23 5.74
CA THR A 132 -2.30 -8.73 4.79
C THR A 132 -3.18 -9.77 5.48
N HIS A 133 -4.14 -10.30 4.75
CA HIS A 133 -5.12 -11.22 5.29
C HIS A 133 -5.03 -12.57 4.58
N ARG A 134 -5.02 -13.67 5.37
CA ARG A 134 -4.86 -15.02 4.81
C ARG A 134 -6.03 -15.47 3.95
N TYR A 135 -7.22 -14.87 4.16
CA TYR A 135 -8.37 -15.17 3.30
C TYR A 135 -8.23 -14.60 1.87
N LEU A 136 -7.28 -13.72 1.65
CA LEU A 136 -6.91 -13.26 0.30
C LEU A 136 -5.88 -14.24 -0.26
N GLU A 137 -6.34 -15.27 -0.96
CA GLU A 137 -5.53 -16.41 -1.37
C GLU A 137 -4.22 -16.06 -2.10
N ALA A 138 -4.23 -15.03 -2.93
CA ALA A 138 -3.08 -14.64 -3.73
C ALA A 138 -2.07 -13.77 -2.98
N ALA A 139 -2.43 -13.20 -1.81
CA ALA A 139 -1.64 -12.17 -1.15
C ALA A 139 -0.33 -12.69 -0.56
N LEU A 140 -0.38 -13.73 0.28
CA LEU A 140 0.83 -14.26 0.90
C LEU A 140 1.85 -14.79 -0.12
N PRO A 141 1.45 -15.62 -1.11
CA PRO A 141 2.40 -16.05 -2.15
C PRO A 141 3.03 -14.89 -2.90
N PHE A 142 2.26 -13.84 -3.19
CA PHE A 142 2.75 -12.65 -3.86
C PHE A 142 3.85 -11.97 -3.06
N TRP A 143 3.57 -11.65 -1.78
CA TRP A 143 4.52 -10.95 -0.93
C TRP A 143 5.77 -11.79 -0.65
N LYS A 144 5.60 -13.09 -0.42
CA LYS A 144 6.74 -14.01 -0.24
C LYS A 144 7.63 -14.04 -1.49
N SER A 145 7.03 -14.01 -2.68
CA SER A 145 7.79 -14.00 -3.94
C SER A 145 8.67 -12.75 -4.09
N LEU A 146 8.31 -11.66 -3.41
CA LEU A 146 9.07 -10.40 -3.42
C LEU A 146 10.07 -10.29 -2.27
N GLY A 147 10.20 -11.33 -1.44
CA GLY A 147 11.17 -11.38 -0.36
C GLY A 147 10.65 -10.91 0.99
N TYR A 148 9.34 -10.68 1.12
CA TYR A 148 8.73 -10.36 2.41
C TYR A 148 8.56 -11.63 3.23
N VAL A 149 8.83 -11.55 4.52
CA VAL A 149 8.75 -12.69 5.44
C VAL A 149 7.71 -12.42 6.52
N ILE A 150 7.02 -13.46 6.94
CA ILE A 150 6.03 -13.37 8.02
C ILE A 150 6.77 -13.25 9.36
N THR A 151 6.38 -12.26 10.15
CA THR A 151 6.87 -12.09 11.52
C THR A 151 5.88 -12.61 12.55
N ILE A 152 4.61 -12.26 12.39
CA ILE A 152 3.54 -12.69 13.30
C ILE A 152 2.29 -13.00 12.47
N GLU A 153 1.62 -14.10 12.81
CA GLU A 153 0.28 -14.38 12.32
C GLU A 153 -0.68 -14.28 13.50
N GLU A 154 -1.70 -13.42 13.36
CA GLU A 154 -2.70 -13.27 14.40
C GLU A 154 -3.84 -14.26 14.21
N ASP A 155 -4.35 -14.79 15.29
CA ASP A 155 -5.57 -15.59 15.32
C ASP A 155 -6.75 -14.63 15.57
N ASP A 156 -7.05 -13.81 14.57
CA ASP A 156 -8.10 -12.80 14.62
C ASP A 156 -9.13 -13.01 13.53
N TYR A 157 -10.23 -12.27 13.61
CA TYR A 157 -11.30 -12.34 12.61
C TYR A 157 -10.79 -12.04 11.20
N ASP A 158 -9.85 -11.11 11.08
CA ASP A 158 -9.32 -10.68 9.79
C ASP A 158 -8.19 -11.57 9.26
N GLU A 159 -7.80 -12.60 10.00
CA GLU A 159 -6.72 -13.52 9.62
C GLU A 159 -5.45 -12.79 9.22
N THR A 160 -5.01 -11.88 10.09
CA THR A 160 -3.91 -10.95 9.80
C THR A 160 -2.54 -11.61 9.86
N SER A 161 -1.76 -11.43 8.81
CA SER A 161 -0.34 -11.79 8.77
C SER A 161 0.49 -10.52 8.64
N HIS A 162 1.44 -10.34 9.56
CA HIS A 162 2.37 -9.22 9.54
C HIS A 162 3.66 -9.65 8.85
N MET A 163 4.16 -8.81 7.96
CA MET A 163 5.32 -9.14 7.12
C MET A 163 6.32 -7.99 7.10
N ILE A 164 7.58 -8.33 6.86
CA ILE A 164 8.65 -7.35 6.76
C ILE A 164 9.65 -7.74 5.67
N LYS A 165 10.27 -6.74 5.07
CA LYS A 165 11.42 -6.91 4.18
C LYS A 165 12.49 -5.92 4.54
N VAL A 166 13.70 -6.41 4.80
CA VAL A 166 14.88 -5.56 5.00
C VAL A 166 15.39 -5.14 3.63
N LEU A 167 15.59 -3.84 3.46
CA LEU A 167 16.09 -3.27 2.21
C LEU A 167 17.61 -3.37 2.14
N GLY A 168 18.09 -3.71 0.98
CA GLY A 168 19.53 -3.88 0.74
C GLY A 168 20.29 -2.57 0.53
#